data_9a58947457388d84f09fe6114a8508bd
#
_entry.id   9a58947457388d84f09fe6114a8508bd
#
_cell.length_a   1.000
_cell.length_b   1.000
_cell.length_c   1.000
_cell.angle_alpha   90.00
_cell.angle_beta   90.00
_cell.angle_gamma   90.00
#
_symmetry.space_group_name_H-M   'P 1'
#
loop_
_entity.id
_entity.type
_entity.pdbx_description
1 polymer ?
#
loop_
_entity_poly.entity_id
_entity_poly.type
_entity_poly.pdbx_seq_one_letter_code
_entity_poly.pdbx_strand_id
1 'polypeptide(L)' 'LNEALRDWVTNVDDTHYIIGSVAGPHPYPMIVRDFQSVIGHEARAQFKRDYKCLPDYLIACVGGGSNAMVYSILF' A
#
# COMPACT_ATOMS: atom_id res chain seq x y z
N LEU A 1 -1.19 -10.92 11.86
CA LEU A 1 -0.29 -9.77 11.88
C LEU A 1 0.44 -9.64 13.22
N ASN A 2 -0.30 -9.68 14.33
CA ASN A 2 0.30 -9.56 15.66
C ASN A 2 1.29 -10.68 15.97
N GLU A 3 0.97 -11.90 15.58
CA GLU A 3 1.87 -13.04 15.79
C GLU A 3 3.13 -12.92 14.94
N ALA A 4 3.00 -12.44 13.71
CA ALA A 4 4.14 -12.21 12.82
C ALA A 4 5.07 -11.14 13.38
N LEU A 5 4.52 -10.04 13.89
CA LEU A 5 5.30 -8.97 14.51
C LEU A 5 5.99 -9.46 15.78
N ARG A 6 5.28 -10.25 16.59
CA ARG A 6 5.84 -10.81 17.82
C ARG A 6 7.03 -11.71 17.54
N ASP A 7 6.89 -12.58 16.56
CA ASP A 7 7.97 -13.48 16.15
C ASP A 7 9.17 -12.71 15.60
N TRP A 8 8.90 -11.70 14.75
CA TRP A 8 9.96 -10.88 14.16
C TRP A 8 10.74 -10.11 15.21
N VAL A 9 10.07 -9.48 16.18
CA VAL A 9 10.73 -8.74 17.26
C VAL A 9 11.61 -9.66 18.09
N THR A 10 11.16 -10.90 18.33
CA THR A 10 11.91 -11.89 19.08
C THR A 10 13.15 -12.37 18.34
N ASN A 11 13.09 -12.48 17.01
CA ASN A 11 14.14 -13.10 16.19
C ASN A 11 14.68 -12.11 15.14
N VAL A 12 14.79 -10.83 15.48
CA VAL A 12 15.11 -9.77 14.53
C VAL A 12 16.47 -9.96 13.83
N ASP A 13 17.42 -10.63 14.48
CA ASP A 13 18.75 -10.79 13.94
C ASP A 13 18.83 -11.77 12.75
N ASP A 14 17.90 -12.74 12.69
CA ASP A 14 17.91 -13.77 11.66
C ASP A 14 16.62 -13.87 10.87
N THR A 15 15.67 -12.96 11.08
CA THR A 15 14.34 -13.02 10.49
C THR A 15 14.02 -11.71 9.78
N HIS A 16 13.62 -11.82 8.51
CA HIS A 16 13.16 -10.67 7.73
C HIS A 16 11.63 -10.63 7.69
N TYR A 17 11.06 -9.47 8.04
CA TYR A 17 9.61 -9.29 8.08
C TYR A 17 9.12 -8.75 6.74
N ILE A 18 8.28 -9.55 6.07
CA ILE A 18 7.66 -9.18 4.79
C ILE A 18 6.20 -8.82 5.04
N ILE A 19 5.79 -7.62 4.65
CA ILE A 19 4.43 -7.15 4.87
C ILE A 19 3.90 -6.45 3.62
N GLY A 20 2.61 -6.68 3.32
CA GLY A 20 1.92 -6.02 2.21
C GLY A 20 0.91 -4.96 2.63
N SER A 21 0.67 -4.78 3.92
CA SER A 21 -0.28 -3.79 4.45
C SER A 21 0.43 -2.51 4.86
N VAL A 22 -0.27 -1.35 4.76
CA VAL A 22 0.28 -0.08 5.26
C VAL A 22 0.04 0.02 6.76
N ALA A 23 0.56 -0.96 7.50
CA ALA A 23 0.35 -1.10 8.94
C ALA A 23 1.67 -1.45 9.61
N GLY A 24 1.73 -1.22 10.93
CA GLY A 24 2.91 -1.52 11.73
C GLY A 24 3.77 -0.30 11.99
N PRO A 25 4.94 -0.50 12.62
CA PRO A 25 5.82 0.61 12.96
C PRO A 25 6.51 1.19 11.74
N HIS A 26 6.91 2.46 11.84
CA HIS A 26 7.72 3.11 10.82
C HIS A 26 9.02 2.32 10.61
N PRO A 27 9.50 2.07 9.38
CA PRO A 27 9.05 2.68 8.11
C PRO A 27 8.11 1.79 7.27
N TYR A 28 7.52 0.74 7.82
CA TYR A 28 6.75 -0.21 7.03
C TYR A 28 5.59 0.39 6.25
N PRO A 29 4.75 1.27 6.85
CA PRO A 29 3.68 1.88 6.06
C PRO A 29 4.20 2.68 4.86
N MET A 30 5.31 3.39 5.02
CA MET A 30 5.91 4.16 3.95
C MET A 30 6.48 3.26 2.85
N ILE A 31 7.16 2.17 3.23
CA ILE A 31 7.72 1.21 2.28
C ILE A 31 6.62 0.58 1.44
N VAL A 32 5.55 0.11 2.07
CA VAL A 32 4.43 -0.52 1.37
C VAL A 32 3.75 0.49 0.44
N ARG A 33 3.49 1.71 0.92
CA ARG A 33 2.92 2.78 0.10
C ARG A 33 3.76 3.02 -1.15
N ASP A 34 5.06 3.19 -0.98
CA ASP A 34 5.95 3.56 -2.07
C ASP A 34 6.10 2.43 -3.09
N PHE A 35 6.26 1.20 -2.61
CA PHE A 35 6.41 0.05 -3.52
C PHE A 35 5.11 -0.31 -4.23
N GLN A 36 3.96 -0.13 -3.58
CA GLN A 36 2.67 -0.40 -4.19
C GLN A 36 2.14 0.76 -5.03
N SER A 37 2.79 1.90 -5.00
CA SER A 37 2.32 3.09 -5.72
C SER A 37 2.28 2.91 -7.24
N VAL A 38 3.00 1.93 -7.78
CA VAL A 38 2.94 1.57 -9.21
C VAL A 38 1.50 1.30 -9.66
N ILE A 39 0.68 0.69 -8.80
CA ILE A 39 -0.73 0.40 -9.09
C ILE A 39 -1.49 1.71 -9.36
N GLY A 40 -1.30 2.71 -8.51
CA GLY A 40 -1.95 4.00 -8.67
C GLY A 40 -1.45 4.76 -9.89
N HIS A 41 -0.14 4.75 -10.16
CA HIS A 41 0.43 5.38 -11.34
C HIS A 41 -0.14 4.78 -12.62
N GLU A 42 -0.19 3.46 -12.71
CA GLU A 42 -0.73 2.78 -13.87
C GLU A 42 -2.24 2.99 -14.01
N ALA A 43 -2.98 2.90 -12.91
CA ALA A 43 -4.43 3.10 -12.92
C ALA A 43 -4.78 4.52 -13.39
N ARG A 44 -4.06 5.53 -12.89
CA ARG A 44 -4.27 6.91 -13.32
C ARG A 44 -4.00 7.10 -14.80
N ALA A 45 -2.89 6.56 -15.29
CA ALA A 45 -2.52 6.66 -16.70
C ALA A 45 -3.55 5.96 -17.59
N GLN A 46 -3.99 4.77 -17.20
CA GLN A 46 -4.99 4.00 -17.94
C GLN A 46 -6.33 4.72 -17.99
N PHE A 47 -6.78 5.27 -16.88
CA PHE A 47 -8.05 5.99 -16.82
C PHE A 47 -8.02 7.25 -17.68
N LYS A 48 -6.94 8.04 -17.61
CA LYS A 48 -6.80 9.23 -18.45
C LYS A 48 -6.72 8.88 -19.94
N ARG A 49 -6.07 7.77 -20.27
CA ARG A 49 -5.98 7.31 -21.66
C ARG A 49 -7.37 6.95 -22.20
N ASP A 50 -8.18 6.23 -21.41
CA ASP A 50 -9.45 5.70 -21.88
C ASP A 50 -10.57 6.75 -21.82
N TYR A 51 -10.57 7.62 -20.82
CA TYR A 51 -11.66 8.58 -20.58
C TYR A 51 -11.24 10.03 -20.71
N LYS A 52 -9.94 10.31 -20.86
CA LYS A 52 -9.36 11.66 -21.04
C LYS A 52 -9.65 12.62 -19.90
N CYS A 53 -9.94 12.10 -18.71
CA CYS A 53 -10.16 12.88 -17.49
C CYS A 53 -9.84 12.03 -16.27
N LEU A 54 -9.78 12.64 -15.10
CA LEU A 54 -9.64 11.91 -13.85
C LEU A 54 -11.03 11.52 -13.35
N PRO A 55 -11.14 10.43 -12.54
CA PRO A 55 -12.42 10.04 -11.98
C PRO A 55 -12.92 11.06 -10.95
N ASP A 56 -14.24 11.18 -10.83
CA ASP A 56 -14.86 12.05 -9.83
C ASP A 56 -14.82 11.43 -8.43
N TYR A 57 -14.88 10.11 -8.36
CA TYR A 57 -14.91 9.37 -7.11
C TYR A 57 -13.97 8.19 -7.15
N LEU A 58 -13.31 7.94 -6.02
CA LEU A 58 -12.52 6.73 -5.79
C LEU A 58 -13.14 5.98 -4.62
N ILE A 59 -13.43 4.69 -4.83
CA ILE A 59 -14.05 3.84 -3.82
C ILE A 59 -13.15 2.64 -3.60
N ALA A 60 -12.78 2.39 -2.35
CA ALA A 60 -11.91 1.28 -2.01
C ALA A 60 -12.33 0.65 -0.70
N CYS A 61 -12.33 -0.68 -0.65
CA CYS A 61 -12.48 -1.40 0.61
C CYS A 61 -11.15 -1.31 1.37
N VAL A 62 -11.23 -1.00 2.66
CA VAL A 62 -10.04 -0.83 3.48
C VAL A 62 -9.86 -2.03 4.41
N GLY A 63 -8.91 -2.90 4.06
CA GLY A 63 -8.44 -3.95 4.97
C GLY A 63 -7.21 -3.45 5.70
N GLY A 64 -6.01 -3.75 5.17
CA GLY A 64 -4.77 -3.17 5.68
C GLY A 64 -4.49 -1.75 5.20
N GLY A 65 -5.27 -1.25 4.25
CA GLY A 65 -5.17 0.13 3.75
C GLY A 65 -4.28 0.31 2.53
N SER A 66 -3.62 -0.72 2.04
CA SER A 66 -2.64 -0.60 0.97
C SER A 66 -3.25 -0.07 -0.33
N ASN A 67 -4.33 -0.71 -0.83
CA ASN A 67 -4.94 -0.27 -2.07
C ASN A 67 -5.55 1.13 -1.96
N ALA A 68 -6.20 1.43 -0.85
CA ALA A 68 -6.81 2.74 -0.62
C ALA A 68 -5.75 3.83 -0.59
N MET A 69 -4.62 3.57 0.04
CA MET A 69 -3.54 4.53 0.17
C MET A 69 -2.94 4.90 -1.19
N VAL A 70 -2.66 3.91 -2.04
CA VAL A 70 -2.02 4.19 -3.33
C VAL A 70 -2.95 4.96 -4.28
N TYR A 71 -4.25 4.71 -4.21
CA TYR A 71 -5.19 5.49 -5.01
C TYR A 71 -5.32 6.93 -4.50
N SER A 72 -5.43 7.11 -3.19
CA SER A 72 -5.65 8.44 -2.62
C SER A 72 -4.46 9.38 -2.82
N ILE A 73 -3.24 8.86 -2.91
CA ILE A 73 -2.05 9.68 -3.13
C ILE A 73 -1.94 10.15 -4.58
N LEU A 74 -2.33 9.28 -5.54
CA LEU A 74 -2.04 9.50 -6.95
C LEU A 74 -3.22 10.02 -7.76
N PHE A 75 -4.39 10.12 -7.16
CA PHE A 75 -5.57 10.74 -7.72
C PHE A 75 -6.00 11.93 -6.88
#